data_42f573472e4a012fb1aca27642c06174
#
_entry.id   42f573472e4a012fb1aca27642c06174
#
_cell.length_a   1.000
_cell.length_b   1.000
_cell.length_c   1.000
_cell.angle_alpha   90.00
_cell.angle_beta   90.00
_cell.angle_gamma   90.00
#
_symmetry.space_group_name_H-M   'P 1'
#
loop_
_entity.id
_entity.type
_entity.pdbx_description
1 polymer ?
#
loop_
_entity_poly.entity_id
_entity_poly.type
_entity_poly.pdbx_seq_one_letter_code
_entity_poly.pdbx_strand_id
1 'polypeptide(L)'
;LFWAVLLIPELPGLFPLTGVTLASFLTRLTVLPLNAAMELDAIGRALYRLFVSRQGLLQWTPAVPFPKPSARPPMLYFTLSMAAAGGMAAFSIFLRGFFVPGLVAALLWAALPFLLFALEAPRASTPRPTEYMREVLNRLAAGTMLYFETAVPGEVHALPADNVQIDPNKGISHRTSPTSIGLYLVSLLAAEKLRLLPAAEAARRIGETLSTLEALPKWEGHLYSRYDTRTLEPLPPRLVSSADSGLLAVCLTVCAQGLRVLLPVLPESFRDLSFRADALAGGMNFSVLFDPDAELFWSGVHPDQPNENRSHDTLLASEARLLSFYAIMTGQVPLRHWYRLGRPRVRTRLGQSLLSCNGSLSEYLSPLLFHPSVPGTLLTSALKAALREQQAYRPGGVYGVSESGYHAFDPELYYLHEAFGLPSLALRSDPPAGVIAPYASVIALPLDLRRGFQNLLRLETMGMEGPMGFFEAADFSQKQKRGGFQIVRSHTIRHQGMILVSLCNLLCDQYIVRLFSDLPKAQAYRLLLQEKPGRRRGA
;
A
#
# COMPACT_ATOMS: atom_id res chain seq x y z
N LEU A 1 21.80 -43.47 17.55
CA LEU A 1 22.85 -42.46 17.73
C LEU A 1 22.77 -41.38 16.66
N PHE A 2 22.72 -41.74 15.37
CA PHE A 2 22.62 -40.77 14.24
C PHE A 2 21.41 -39.83 14.37
N TRP A 3 20.20 -40.34 14.63
CA TRP A 3 19.01 -39.54 14.85
C TRP A 3 19.07 -38.70 16.14
N ALA A 4 19.74 -39.23 17.17
CA ALA A 4 19.96 -38.46 18.40
C ALA A 4 20.85 -37.24 18.12
N VAL A 5 21.94 -37.41 17.38
CA VAL A 5 22.85 -36.29 17.01
C VAL A 5 22.15 -35.23 16.14
N LEU A 6 21.30 -35.64 15.20
CA LEU A 6 20.54 -34.75 14.35
C LEU A 6 19.36 -34.04 15.06
N LEU A 7 18.74 -34.70 16.04
CA LEU A 7 17.54 -34.25 16.70
C LEU A 7 17.80 -33.52 18.03
N ILE A 8 18.93 -33.80 18.71
CA ILE A 8 19.28 -33.17 19.98
C ILE A 8 19.27 -31.63 19.91
N PRO A 9 19.84 -30.96 18.88
CA PRO A 9 19.82 -29.50 18.79
C PRO A 9 18.41 -28.91 18.60
N GLU A 10 17.46 -29.70 18.10
CA GLU A 10 16.10 -29.28 17.79
C GLU A 10 15.08 -29.62 18.89
N LEU A 11 15.46 -30.46 19.86
CA LEU A 11 14.61 -30.89 20.97
C LEU A 11 14.10 -29.73 21.85
N PRO A 12 14.89 -28.68 22.17
CA PRO A 12 14.39 -27.55 22.93
C PRO A 12 13.25 -26.79 22.23
N GLY A 13 13.20 -26.80 20.92
CA GLY A 13 12.15 -26.19 20.12
C GLY A 13 10.83 -26.96 20.05
N LEU A 14 10.82 -28.21 20.57
CA LEU A 14 9.63 -29.06 20.58
C LEU A 14 8.72 -28.85 21.82
N PHE A 15 9.17 -28.16 22.83
CA PHE A 15 8.37 -27.90 24.03
C PHE A 15 7.89 -26.46 24.11
N PRO A 16 6.59 -26.21 24.28
CA PRO A 16 5.48 -27.16 24.37
C PRO A 16 5.08 -27.73 22.99
N LEU A 17 4.76 -29.03 22.94
CA LEU A 17 4.30 -29.74 21.75
C LEU A 17 3.00 -29.12 21.20
N THR A 18 3.12 -28.17 20.30
CA THR A 18 2.00 -27.59 19.55
C THR A 18 2.12 -28.02 18.09
N GLY A 19 0.99 -28.04 17.36
CA GLY A 19 1.03 -28.35 15.92
C GLY A 19 1.96 -27.43 15.10
N VAL A 20 2.26 -26.23 15.62
CA VAL A 20 3.21 -25.29 15.01
C VAL A 20 4.67 -25.72 15.22
N THR A 21 5.00 -26.20 16.43
CA THR A 21 6.36 -26.69 16.72
C THR A 21 6.67 -27.96 15.95
N LEU A 22 5.71 -28.88 15.83
CA LEU A 22 5.85 -30.07 15.01
C LEU A 22 6.02 -29.73 13.52
N ALA A 23 5.20 -28.82 12.98
CA ALA A 23 5.34 -28.39 11.58
C ALA A 23 6.70 -27.69 11.32
N SER A 24 7.16 -26.87 12.27
CA SER A 24 8.48 -26.22 12.17
C SER A 24 9.61 -27.23 12.20
N PHE A 25 9.53 -28.24 13.08
CA PHE A 25 10.49 -29.33 13.15
C PHE A 25 10.55 -30.14 11.86
N LEU A 26 9.40 -30.56 11.33
CA LEU A 26 9.32 -31.29 10.05
C LEU A 26 9.88 -30.46 8.89
N THR A 27 9.59 -29.16 8.87
CA THR A 27 10.14 -28.25 7.86
C THR A 27 11.67 -28.18 7.94
N ARG A 28 12.24 -28.04 9.14
CA ARG A 28 13.69 -28.00 9.35
C ARG A 28 14.36 -29.32 8.94
N LEU A 29 13.76 -30.43 9.31
CA LEU A 29 14.24 -31.77 8.91
C LEU A 29 14.23 -31.93 7.38
N THR A 30 13.19 -31.45 6.72
CA THR A 30 13.04 -31.51 5.26
C THR A 30 14.09 -30.66 4.55
N VAL A 31 14.44 -29.49 5.09
CA VAL A 31 15.40 -28.53 4.49
C VAL A 31 16.86 -28.87 4.84
N LEU A 32 17.10 -29.83 5.75
CA LEU A 32 18.42 -30.17 6.26
C LEU A 32 19.48 -30.41 5.17
N PRO A 33 19.23 -31.19 4.07
CA PRO A 33 20.25 -31.42 3.04
C PRO A 33 20.66 -30.14 2.31
N LEU A 34 19.71 -29.23 2.11
CA LEU A 34 19.97 -27.96 1.46
C LEU A 34 20.82 -27.06 2.35
N ASN A 35 20.49 -26.96 3.63
CA ASN A 35 21.27 -26.18 4.60
C ASN A 35 22.70 -26.75 4.71
N ALA A 36 22.84 -28.07 4.82
CA ALA A 36 24.15 -28.72 4.86
C ALA A 36 24.99 -28.42 3.60
N ALA A 37 24.37 -28.43 2.41
CA ALA A 37 25.07 -28.10 1.17
C ALA A 37 25.50 -26.63 1.13
N MET A 38 24.65 -25.72 1.59
CA MET A 38 24.96 -24.28 1.66
C MET A 38 26.10 -24.01 2.67
N GLU A 39 26.09 -24.67 3.83
CA GLU A 39 27.13 -24.52 4.84
C GLU A 39 28.47 -25.07 4.35
N LEU A 40 28.46 -26.23 3.68
CA LEU A 40 29.67 -26.83 3.09
C LEU A 40 30.25 -25.91 1.98
N ASP A 41 29.42 -25.35 1.13
CA ASP A 41 29.86 -24.37 0.12
C ASP A 41 30.46 -23.12 0.78
N ALA A 42 29.82 -22.60 1.83
CA ALA A 42 30.30 -21.45 2.57
C ALA A 42 31.66 -21.72 3.24
N ILE A 43 31.79 -22.90 3.89
CA ILE A 43 33.05 -23.38 4.49
C ILE A 43 34.13 -23.54 3.42
N GLY A 44 33.80 -24.18 2.30
CA GLY A 44 34.73 -24.40 1.18
C GLY A 44 35.25 -23.05 0.62
N ARG A 45 34.36 -22.09 0.40
CA ARG A 45 34.75 -20.74 -0.05
C ARG A 45 35.60 -20.01 0.99
N ALA A 46 35.26 -20.13 2.28
CA ALA A 46 36.02 -19.49 3.35
C ALA A 46 37.43 -20.09 3.44
N LEU A 47 37.58 -21.41 3.39
CA LEU A 47 38.87 -22.11 3.39
C LEU A 47 39.70 -21.78 2.16
N TYR A 48 39.09 -21.76 0.97
CA TYR A 48 39.75 -21.34 -0.26
C TYR A 48 40.26 -19.89 -0.17
N ARG A 49 39.45 -18.95 0.35
CA ARG A 49 39.85 -17.55 0.55
C ARG A 49 40.99 -17.46 1.59
N LEU A 50 40.92 -18.23 2.65
CA LEU A 50 41.90 -18.19 3.74
C LEU A 50 43.26 -18.77 3.31
N PHE A 51 43.28 -19.94 2.67
CA PHE A 51 44.50 -20.70 2.40
C PHE A 51 45.07 -20.52 0.98
N VAL A 52 44.18 -20.22 -0.01
CA VAL A 52 44.59 -20.17 -1.43
C VAL A 52 44.60 -18.75 -1.98
N SER A 53 43.45 -18.09 -2.04
CA SER A 53 43.38 -16.79 -2.72
C SER A 53 43.88 -15.63 -1.88
N ARG A 54 43.78 -15.72 -0.56
CA ARG A 54 44.10 -14.64 0.42
C ARG A 54 43.45 -13.31 0.12
N GLN A 55 42.36 -13.29 -0.66
CA GLN A 55 41.60 -12.11 -1.06
C GLN A 55 40.17 -12.18 -0.55
N GLY A 56 39.56 -11.02 -0.26
CA GLY A 56 38.16 -10.92 0.12
C GLY A 56 37.81 -11.55 1.47
N LEU A 57 38.75 -11.67 2.42
CA LEU A 57 38.56 -12.31 3.72
C LEU A 57 37.46 -11.67 4.57
N LEU A 58 37.25 -10.36 4.43
CA LEU A 58 36.20 -9.58 5.12
C LEU A 58 35.03 -9.21 4.20
N GLN A 59 34.98 -9.76 3.01
CA GLN A 59 33.92 -9.46 2.06
C GLN A 59 32.61 -10.16 2.49
N TRP A 60 31.78 -9.40 3.15
CA TRP A 60 30.41 -9.83 3.44
C TRP A 60 29.53 -9.53 2.20
N THR A 61 28.97 -10.57 1.62
CA THR A 61 27.93 -10.42 0.60
C THR A 61 26.57 -10.49 1.30
N PRO A 62 25.78 -9.42 1.30
CA PRO A 62 24.42 -9.48 1.82
C PRO A 62 23.65 -10.58 1.08
N ALA A 63 22.75 -11.25 1.78
CA ALA A 63 21.83 -12.18 1.14
C ALA A 63 21.18 -11.45 -0.03
N VAL A 64 21.37 -11.97 -1.24
CA VAL A 64 20.81 -11.38 -2.46
C VAL A 64 19.31 -11.22 -2.26
N PRO A 65 18.71 -10.05 -2.60
CA PRO A 65 17.27 -9.91 -2.57
C PRO A 65 16.68 -11.07 -3.37
N PHE A 66 15.68 -11.74 -2.78
CA PHE A 66 15.11 -12.99 -3.30
C PHE A 66 14.95 -12.93 -4.82
N PRO A 67 15.47 -13.91 -5.56
CA PRO A 67 15.26 -13.98 -6.98
C PRO A 67 13.75 -13.92 -7.23
N LYS A 68 13.34 -13.20 -8.30
CA LYS A 68 11.92 -13.21 -8.74
C LYS A 68 11.45 -14.66 -8.79
N PRO A 69 10.25 -15.00 -8.27
CA PRO A 69 9.76 -16.35 -8.26
C PRO A 69 9.87 -16.91 -9.67
N SER A 70 10.80 -17.83 -9.87
CA SER A 70 10.97 -18.53 -11.13
C SER A 70 9.86 -19.57 -11.23
N ALA A 71 9.30 -19.76 -12.41
CA ALA A 71 8.27 -20.78 -12.64
C ALA A 71 8.78 -22.21 -12.42
N ARG A 72 10.06 -22.38 -12.11
CA ARG A 72 10.70 -23.67 -11.83
C ARG A 72 11.68 -23.52 -10.66
N PRO A 73 11.71 -24.50 -9.71
CA PRO A 73 12.72 -24.49 -8.66
C PRO A 73 14.12 -24.53 -9.30
N PRO A 74 15.10 -23.82 -8.73
CA PRO A 74 16.47 -23.90 -9.22
C PRO A 74 16.90 -25.38 -9.33
N MET A 75 17.41 -25.76 -10.49
CA MET A 75 17.78 -27.15 -10.80
C MET A 75 18.76 -27.74 -9.76
N LEU A 76 19.56 -26.87 -9.16
CA LEU A 76 20.46 -27.18 -8.06
C LEU A 76 19.72 -27.76 -6.83
N TYR A 77 18.60 -27.17 -6.42
CA TYR A 77 17.83 -27.68 -5.26
C TYR A 77 17.20 -29.04 -5.54
N PHE A 78 16.74 -29.24 -6.77
CA PHE A 78 16.21 -30.52 -7.21
C PHE A 78 17.28 -31.60 -7.16
N THR A 79 18.45 -31.37 -7.78
CA THR A 79 19.53 -32.33 -7.86
C THR A 79 20.11 -32.68 -6.49
N LEU A 80 20.36 -31.70 -5.62
CA LEU A 80 20.87 -31.90 -4.27
C LEU A 80 19.89 -32.70 -3.40
N SER A 81 18.61 -32.36 -3.44
CA SER A 81 17.60 -33.08 -2.66
C SER A 81 17.41 -34.52 -3.13
N MET A 82 17.43 -34.76 -4.44
CA MET A 82 17.32 -36.11 -5.00
C MET A 82 18.59 -36.96 -4.70
N ALA A 83 19.77 -36.35 -4.79
CA ALA A 83 21.02 -37.05 -4.43
C ALA A 83 21.05 -37.43 -2.94
N ALA A 84 20.65 -36.49 -2.05
CA ALA A 84 20.56 -36.75 -0.62
C ALA A 84 19.52 -37.84 -0.29
N ALA A 85 18.34 -37.79 -0.94
CA ALA A 85 17.31 -38.82 -0.78
C ALA A 85 17.76 -40.19 -1.25
N GLY A 86 18.42 -40.28 -2.41
CA GLY A 86 18.99 -41.50 -2.94
C GLY A 86 20.08 -42.08 -2.04
N GLY A 87 21.00 -41.24 -1.56
CA GLY A 87 22.04 -41.64 -0.60
C GLY A 87 21.47 -42.18 0.72
N MET A 88 20.44 -41.52 1.25
CA MET A 88 19.76 -41.94 2.48
C MET A 88 19.00 -43.26 2.28
N ALA A 89 18.34 -43.45 1.14
CA ALA A 89 17.65 -44.69 0.82
C ALA A 89 18.64 -45.86 0.73
N ALA A 90 19.78 -45.69 0.02
CA ALA A 90 20.83 -46.67 -0.08
C ALA A 90 21.43 -47.04 1.30
N PHE A 91 21.73 -46.03 2.12
CA PHE A 91 22.21 -46.19 3.48
C PHE A 91 21.23 -46.99 4.37
N SER A 92 19.94 -46.73 4.21
CA SER A 92 18.87 -47.41 4.95
C SER A 92 18.73 -48.87 4.62
N ILE A 93 18.98 -49.24 3.34
CA ILE A 93 19.00 -50.66 2.89
C ILE A 93 20.20 -51.38 3.48
N PHE A 94 21.35 -50.72 3.55
CA PHE A 94 22.59 -51.31 4.06
C PHE A 94 22.53 -51.54 5.57
N LEU A 95 21.90 -50.64 6.34
CA LEU A 95 21.76 -50.75 7.79
C LEU A 95 20.34 -51.18 8.18
N ARG A 96 20.13 -52.53 8.29
CA ARG A 96 18.82 -53.16 8.56
C ARG A 96 18.04 -52.53 9.75
N GLY A 97 18.72 -52.12 10.82
CA GLY A 97 18.08 -51.44 11.98
C GLY A 97 17.62 -50.02 11.74
N PHE A 98 17.99 -49.44 10.60
CA PHE A 98 17.71 -48.04 10.23
C PHE A 98 16.72 -47.88 9.06
N PHE A 99 16.16 -49.02 8.60
CA PHE A 99 15.37 -49.04 7.36
C PHE A 99 14.18 -48.06 7.37
N VAL A 100 13.34 -48.13 8.39
CA VAL A 100 12.11 -47.27 8.43
C VAL A 100 12.45 -45.81 8.63
N PRO A 101 13.26 -45.39 9.62
CA PRO A 101 13.60 -43.96 9.78
C PRO A 101 14.33 -43.36 8.57
N GLY A 102 15.25 -44.13 7.96
CA GLY A 102 15.99 -43.66 6.80
C GLY A 102 15.11 -43.51 5.55
N LEU A 103 14.15 -44.43 5.34
CA LEU A 103 13.19 -44.32 4.26
C LEU A 103 12.28 -43.10 4.43
N VAL A 104 11.82 -42.80 5.65
CA VAL A 104 11.03 -41.61 5.94
C VAL A 104 11.83 -40.34 5.62
N ALA A 105 13.11 -40.27 6.02
CA ALA A 105 13.97 -39.14 5.69
C ALA A 105 14.18 -39.00 4.17
N ALA A 106 14.44 -40.11 3.47
CA ALA A 106 14.59 -40.11 2.02
C ALA A 106 13.34 -39.57 1.31
N LEU A 107 12.15 -39.98 1.74
CA LEU A 107 10.88 -39.51 1.20
C LEU A 107 10.67 -37.99 1.48
N LEU A 108 10.98 -37.52 2.69
CA LEU A 108 10.90 -36.10 3.02
C LEU A 108 11.85 -35.25 2.16
N TRP A 109 13.07 -35.71 1.95
CA TRP A 109 14.06 -35.01 1.14
C TRP A 109 13.74 -35.07 -0.36
N ALA A 110 13.16 -36.14 -0.85
CA ALA A 110 12.65 -36.23 -2.22
C ALA A 110 11.43 -35.28 -2.44
N ALA A 111 10.60 -35.08 -1.41
CA ALA A 111 9.46 -34.19 -1.47
C ALA A 111 9.84 -32.69 -1.38
N LEU A 112 11.06 -32.35 -0.91
CA LEU A 112 11.50 -30.97 -0.67
C LEU A 112 11.37 -30.05 -1.89
N PRO A 113 11.81 -30.40 -3.11
CA PRO A 113 11.70 -29.51 -4.27
C PRO A 113 10.23 -29.19 -4.61
N PHE A 114 9.36 -30.18 -4.46
CA PHE A 114 7.92 -30.01 -4.71
C PHE A 114 7.26 -29.13 -3.63
N LEU A 115 7.67 -29.32 -2.37
CA LEU A 115 7.21 -28.49 -1.26
C LEU A 115 7.64 -27.03 -1.44
N LEU A 116 8.92 -26.79 -1.78
CA LEU A 116 9.42 -25.44 -2.04
C LEU A 116 8.69 -24.80 -3.22
N PHE A 117 8.50 -25.54 -4.32
CA PHE A 117 7.73 -25.07 -5.46
C PHE A 117 6.29 -24.72 -5.10
N ALA A 118 5.62 -25.55 -4.29
CA ALA A 118 4.26 -25.28 -3.82
C ALA A 118 4.17 -24.09 -2.87
N LEU A 119 5.23 -23.84 -2.06
CA LEU A 119 5.32 -22.70 -1.16
C LEU A 119 5.67 -21.40 -1.89
N GLU A 120 6.50 -21.49 -2.95
CA GLU A 120 6.89 -20.38 -3.80
C GLU A 120 5.85 -20.06 -4.88
N ALA A 121 4.95 -21.02 -5.18
CA ALA A 121 3.86 -20.78 -6.13
C ALA A 121 3.10 -19.52 -5.73
N PRO A 122 2.93 -18.56 -6.65
CA PRO A 122 2.25 -17.30 -6.33
C PRO A 122 0.84 -17.60 -5.84
N ARG A 123 0.66 -17.46 -4.52
CA ARG A 123 -0.65 -17.61 -3.89
C ARG A 123 -1.54 -16.46 -4.31
N ALA A 124 -2.58 -16.79 -5.08
CA ALA A 124 -3.59 -15.89 -5.61
C ALA A 124 -2.99 -14.74 -6.45
N SER A 125 -2.95 -14.93 -7.75
CA SER A 125 -2.86 -13.81 -8.67
C SER A 125 -3.92 -12.77 -8.30
N THR A 126 -3.54 -11.50 -8.24
CA THR A 126 -4.52 -10.41 -8.27
C THR A 126 -5.54 -10.73 -9.36
N PRO A 127 -6.85 -10.65 -9.08
CA PRO A 127 -7.86 -11.00 -10.07
C PRO A 127 -7.63 -10.14 -11.32
N ARG A 128 -7.44 -10.78 -12.46
CA ARG A 128 -7.20 -10.08 -13.72
C ARG A 128 -8.53 -9.66 -14.33
N PRO A 129 -8.66 -8.38 -14.72
CA PRO A 129 -9.84 -7.92 -15.44
C PRO A 129 -10.02 -8.67 -16.77
N THR A 130 -11.29 -9.00 -17.10
CA THR A 130 -11.65 -9.48 -18.45
C THR A 130 -11.45 -8.36 -19.47
N GLU A 131 -11.48 -8.67 -20.76
CA GLU A 131 -11.33 -7.68 -21.84
C GLU A 131 -12.40 -6.58 -21.71
N TYR A 132 -13.65 -6.94 -21.54
CA TYR A 132 -14.74 -5.99 -21.28
C TYR A 132 -14.48 -5.09 -20.07
N MET A 133 -14.03 -5.68 -18.94
CA MET A 133 -13.66 -4.88 -17.76
C MET A 133 -12.53 -3.92 -18.08
N ARG A 134 -11.51 -4.35 -18.84
CA ARG A 134 -10.39 -3.48 -19.25
C ARG A 134 -10.86 -2.30 -20.07
N GLU A 135 -11.75 -2.52 -21.02
CA GLU A 135 -12.32 -1.48 -21.86
C GLU A 135 -13.02 -0.40 -21.02
N VAL A 136 -13.94 -0.82 -20.15
CA VAL A 136 -14.67 0.10 -19.26
C VAL A 136 -13.71 0.85 -18.32
N LEU A 137 -12.75 0.15 -17.70
CA LEU A 137 -11.80 0.78 -16.77
C LEU A 137 -10.82 1.71 -17.47
N ASN A 138 -10.41 1.42 -18.71
CA ASN A 138 -9.59 2.33 -19.52
C ASN A 138 -10.39 3.58 -19.92
N ARG A 139 -11.67 3.45 -20.28
CA ARG A 139 -12.56 4.59 -20.53
C ARG A 139 -12.68 5.49 -19.29
N LEU A 140 -12.90 4.89 -18.12
CA LEU A 140 -12.93 5.62 -16.85
C LEU A 140 -11.60 6.33 -16.58
N ALA A 141 -10.45 5.67 -16.82
CA ALA A 141 -9.14 6.28 -16.65
C ALA A 141 -8.94 7.48 -17.58
N ALA A 142 -9.37 7.37 -18.84
CA ALA A 142 -9.31 8.47 -19.81
C ALA A 142 -10.20 9.66 -19.40
N GLY A 143 -11.43 9.40 -18.94
CA GLY A 143 -12.31 10.44 -18.38
C GLY A 143 -11.67 11.11 -17.15
N THR A 144 -11.10 10.32 -16.23
CA THR A 144 -10.39 10.84 -15.05
C THR A 144 -9.18 11.71 -15.45
N MET A 145 -8.50 11.38 -16.54
CA MET A 145 -7.37 12.21 -17.02
C MET A 145 -7.83 13.58 -17.49
N LEU A 146 -9.03 13.71 -18.08
CA LEU A 146 -9.60 15.02 -18.47
C LEU A 146 -9.82 15.95 -17.27
N TYR A 147 -10.06 15.39 -16.07
CA TYR A 147 -10.10 16.20 -14.85
C TYR A 147 -8.76 16.92 -14.64
N PHE A 148 -7.63 16.23 -14.78
CA PHE A 148 -6.31 16.84 -14.56
C PHE A 148 -5.98 17.92 -15.62
N GLU A 149 -6.47 17.77 -16.84
CA GLU A 149 -6.33 18.81 -17.87
C GLU A 149 -7.11 20.08 -17.49
N THR A 150 -8.22 19.94 -16.79
CA THR A 150 -9.05 21.06 -16.33
C THR A 150 -8.53 21.67 -15.02
N ALA A 151 -8.15 20.83 -14.06
CA ALA A 151 -7.81 21.23 -12.69
C ALA A 151 -6.39 21.80 -12.54
N VAL A 152 -5.52 21.67 -13.56
CA VAL A 152 -4.15 22.20 -13.59
C VAL A 152 -3.97 23.13 -14.78
N PRO A 153 -4.65 24.29 -14.83
CA PRO A 153 -4.46 25.26 -15.88
C PRO A 153 -3.04 25.85 -15.81
N GLY A 154 -2.46 26.17 -16.96
CA GLY A 154 -1.08 26.69 -17.04
C GLY A 154 -0.79 27.96 -16.25
N GLU A 155 -1.83 28.70 -15.86
CA GLU A 155 -1.74 29.97 -15.11
C GLU A 155 -1.57 29.80 -13.59
N VAL A 156 -1.67 28.56 -13.06
CA VAL A 156 -1.65 28.27 -11.61
C VAL A 156 -0.38 27.56 -11.13
N HIS A 157 0.77 27.94 -11.66
CA HIS A 157 2.07 27.44 -11.21
C HIS A 157 2.20 25.90 -11.24
N ALA A 158 1.52 25.22 -12.18
CA ALA A 158 1.48 23.77 -12.29
C ALA A 158 1.03 23.04 -11.01
N LEU A 159 0.24 23.68 -10.16
CA LEU A 159 -0.36 23.09 -8.97
C LEU A 159 -1.79 22.61 -9.27
N PRO A 160 -2.17 21.41 -8.81
CA PRO A 160 -3.54 20.94 -8.98
C PRO A 160 -4.50 21.65 -8.03
N ALA A 161 -5.64 22.07 -8.56
CA ALA A 161 -6.73 22.61 -7.75
C ALA A 161 -7.39 21.51 -6.92
N ASP A 162 -7.81 21.82 -5.69
CA ASP A 162 -8.47 20.87 -4.78
C ASP A 162 -9.74 20.28 -5.37
N ASN A 163 -10.56 21.11 -6.01
CA ASN A 163 -11.78 20.65 -6.65
C ASN A 163 -12.17 21.47 -7.89
N VAL A 164 -13.02 20.84 -8.72
CA VAL A 164 -13.75 21.48 -9.81
C VAL A 164 -15.23 21.21 -9.58
N GLN A 165 -16.02 22.26 -9.27
CA GLN A 165 -17.44 22.13 -9.02
C GLN A 165 -18.24 22.50 -10.27
N ILE A 166 -19.09 21.58 -10.73
CA ILE A 166 -19.85 21.69 -11.98
C ILE A 166 -21.24 22.30 -11.72
N ASP A 167 -21.90 21.87 -10.64
CA ASP A 167 -23.27 22.33 -10.32
C ASP A 167 -23.45 22.41 -8.80
N PRO A 168 -23.77 23.60 -8.25
CA PRO A 168 -23.70 24.89 -8.88
C PRO A 168 -22.35 25.21 -9.50
N ASN A 169 -22.31 25.81 -10.67
CA ASN A 169 -21.04 26.06 -11.37
C ASN A 169 -20.19 27.11 -10.61
N LYS A 170 -19.13 26.59 -9.96
CA LYS A 170 -18.10 27.38 -9.27
C LYS A 170 -16.75 27.31 -9.98
N GLY A 171 -16.63 26.43 -10.98
CA GLY A 171 -15.38 26.20 -11.68
C GLY A 171 -14.29 25.61 -10.76
N ILE A 172 -13.09 26.12 -10.93
CA ILE A 172 -11.87 25.64 -10.27
C ILE A 172 -11.72 26.33 -8.91
N SER A 173 -11.50 25.56 -7.86
CA SER A 173 -11.12 26.06 -6.53
C SER A 173 -9.62 26.35 -6.50
N HIS A 174 -9.23 27.61 -6.34
CA HIS A 174 -7.82 28.03 -6.32
C HIS A 174 -7.13 27.69 -4.99
N ARG A 175 -7.29 26.44 -4.54
CA ARG A 175 -6.63 25.90 -3.34
C ARG A 175 -5.98 24.58 -3.70
N THR A 176 -4.90 24.25 -3.01
CA THR A 176 -4.23 22.95 -3.10
C THR A 176 -3.71 22.51 -1.75
N SER A 177 -3.35 21.23 -1.64
CA SER A 177 -2.82 20.61 -0.43
C SER A 177 -1.63 19.68 -0.75
N PRO A 178 -0.81 19.30 0.26
CA PRO A 178 0.26 18.32 0.04
C PRO A 178 -0.25 17.01 -0.54
N THR A 179 -1.40 16.51 -0.06
CA THR A 179 -2.07 15.33 -0.59
C THR A 179 -2.47 15.50 -2.06
N SER A 180 -3.05 16.65 -2.43
CA SER A 180 -3.44 16.96 -3.81
C SER A 180 -2.25 16.95 -4.75
N ILE A 181 -1.16 17.63 -4.35
CA ILE A 181 0.07 17.71 -5.15
C ILE A 181 0.73 16.32 -5.28
N GLY A 182 0.85 15.58 -4.18
CA GLY A 182 1.44 14.23 -4.19
C GLY A 182 0.68 13.28 -5.11
N LEU A 183 -0.64 13.23 -5.00
CA LEU A 183 -1.47 12.39 -5.87
C LEU A 183 -1.43 12.83 -7.33
N TYR A 184 -1.33 14.14 -7.62
CA TYR A 184 -1.15 14.63 -8.98
C TYR A 184 0.15 14.09 -9.61
N LEU A 185 1.29 14.22 -8.91
CA LEU A 185 2.58 13.72 -9.38
C LEU A 185 2.53 12.22 -9.71
N VAL A 186 1.93 11.42 -8.83
CA VAL A 186 1.80 9.97 -9.05
C VAL A 186 0.78 9.66 -10.16
N SER A 187 -0.25 10.49 -10.30
CA SER A 187 -1.24 10.36 -11.38
C SER A 187 -0.64 10.60 -12.76
N LEU A 188 0.34 11.49 -12.88
CA LEU A 188 1.07 11.69 -14.15
C LEU A 188 1.87 10.44 -14.55
N LEU A 189 2.52 9.76 -13.59
CA LEU A 189 3.17 8.47 -13.84
C LEU A 189 2.17 7.36 -14.18
N ALA A 190 1.02 7.36 -13.50
CA ALA A 190 -0.06 6.42 -13.78
C ALA A 190 -0.64 6.63 -15.19
N ALA A 191 -0.83 7.89 -15.60
CA ALA A 191 -1.31 8.26 -16.94
C ALA A 191 -0.33 7.83 -18.03
N GLU A 192 0.98 8.06 -17.81
CA GLU A 192 2.02 7.55 -18.73
C GLU A 192 1.93 6.02 -18.84
N LYS A 193 1.88 5.31 -17.72
CA LYS A 193 1.84 3.85 -17.72
C LYS A 193 0.58 3.28 -18.37
N LEU A 194 -0.54 3.97 -18.26
CA LEU A 194 -1.80 3.66 -18.95
C LEU A 194 -1.83 4.14 -20.40
N ARG A 195 -0.76 4.78 -20.90
CA ARG A 195 -0.65 5.35 -22.25
C ARG A 195 -1.65 6.46 -22.54
N LEU A 196 -2.07 7.19 -21.53
CA LEU A 196 -2.93 8.38 -21.63
C LEU A 196 -2.10 9.65 -21.84
N LEU A 197 -0.80 9.60 -21.51
CA LEU A 197 0.11 10.73 -21.57
C LEU A 197 1.49 10.24 -22.09
N PRO A 198 2.16 10.97 -23.02
CA PRO A 198 3.54 10.66 -23.41
C PRO A 198 4.52 10.86 -22.24
N ALA A 199 5.58 10.04 -22.18
CA ALA A 199 6.59 10.09 -21.11
C ALA A 199 7.25 11.48 -20.95
N ALA A 200 7.60 12.11 -22.06
CA ALA A 200 8.20 13.45 -22.05
C ALA A 200 7.25 14.52 -21.48
N GLU A 201 5.95 14.43 -21.80
CA GLU A 201 4.94 15.35 -21.28
C GLU A 201 4.68 15.11 -19.77
N ALA A 202 4.63 13.86 -19.32
CA ALA A 202 4.55 13.52 -17.91
C ALA A 202 5.76 14.10 -17.15
N ALA A 203 6.98 13.91 -17.67
CA ALA A 203 8.20 14.44 -17.07
C ALA A 203 8.21 15.98 -17.04
N ARG A 204 7.75 16.65 -18.08
CA ARG A 204 7.65 18.11 -18.15
C ARG A 204 6.73 18.64 -17.04
N ARG A 205 5.51 18.11 -16.95
CA ARG A 205 4.53 18.52 -15.91
C ARG A 205 5.03 18.22 -14.50
N ILE A 206 5.67 17.07 -14.30
CA ILE A 206 6.32 16.74 -13.03
C ILE A 206 7.39 17.78 -12.70
N GLY A 207 8.27 18.13 -13.66
CA GLY A 207 9.33 19.11 -13.47
C GLY A 207 8.83 20.50 -13.08
N GLU A 208 7.75 20.96 -13.72
CA GLU A 208 7.10 22.22 -13.40
C GLU A 208 6.53 22.21 -11.97
N THR A 209 5.83 21.15 -11.59
CA THR A 209 5.30 20.99 -10.24
C THR A 209 6.40 20.93 -9.19
N LEU A 210 7.52 20.20 -9.45
CA LEU A 210 8.67 20.15 -8.55
C LEU A 210 9.29 21.54 -8.36
N SER A 211 9.42 22.33 -9.43
CA SER A 211 9.93 23.72 -9.35
C SER A 211 9.06 24.59 -8.45
N THR A 212 7.75 24.47 -8.53
CA THR A 212 6.85 25.16 -7.64
C THR A 212 6.96 24.66 -6.20
N LEU A 213 7.04 23.33 -5.99
CA LEU A 213 7.24 22.73 -4.67
C LEU A 213 8.53 23.22 -4.00
N GLU A 214 9.61 23.41 -4.75
CA GLU A 214 10.89 23.95 -4.25
C GLU A 214 10.72 25.39 -3.74
N ALA A 215 9.90 26.19 -4.40
CA ALA A 215 9.64 27.60 -4.09
C ALA A 215 8.61 27.82 -2.96
N LEU A 216 7.68 26.87 -2.72
CA LEU A 216 6.64 27.03 -1.70
C LEU A 216 7.22 27.25 -0.30
N PRO A 217 6.64 28.13 0.53
CA PRO A 217 6.97 28.24 1.95
C PRO A 217 6.78 26.91 2.67
N LYS A 218 7.74 26.51 3.50
CA LYS A 218 7.76 25.24 4.23
C LYS A 218 8.09 25.46 5.71
N TRP A 219 7.64 24.54 6.55
CA TRP A 219 8.07 24.44 7.93
C TRP A 219 8.81 23.11 8.14
N GLU A 220 10.06 23.15 8.52
CA GLU A 220 10.92 21.95 8.71
C GLU A 220 10.88 20.97 7.51
N GLY A 221 10.79 21.52 6.29
CA GLY A 221 10.68 20.75 5.04
C GLY A 221 9.25 20.30 4.71
N HIS A 222 8.31 20.44 5.62
CA HIS A 222 6.90 20.09 5.40
C HIS A 222 6.13 21.25 4.77
N LEU A 223 5.16 20.92 3.92
CA LEU A 223 4.19 21.87 3.42
C LEU A 223 3.08 22.09 4.45
N TYR A 224 2.52 23.29 4.45
CA TYR A 224 1.25 23.58 5.15
C TYR A 224 0.09 22.85 4.48
N SER A 225 -0.98 22.62 5.22
CA SER A 225 -2.13 21.83 4.75
C SER A 225 -2.86 22.46 3.57
N ARG A 226 -2.76 23.77 3.37
CA ARG A 226 -3.44 24.47 2.28
C ARG A 226 -2.63 25.65 1.75
N TYR A 227 -2.66 25.83 0.42
CA TYR A 227 -2.08 26.98 -0.29
C TYR A 227 -3.08 27.54 -1.28
N ASP A 228 -3.02 28.87 -1.51
CA ASP A 228 -3.63 29.46 -2.71
C ASP A 228 -2.73 29.17 -3.92
N THR A 229 -3.33 28.63 -5.00
CA THR A 229 -2.57 28.22 -6.20
C THR A 229 -2.09 29.38 -7.05
N ARG A 230 -2.61 30.60 -6.83
CA ARG A 230 -2.26 31.82 -7.57
C ARG A 230 -1.17 32.62 -6.88
N THR A 231 -1.25 32.74 -5.54
CA THR A 231 -0.30 33.52 -4.74
C THR A 231 0.82 32.70 -4.16
N LEU A 232 0.66 31.35 -4.11
CA LEU A 232 1.56 30.38 -3.46
C LEU A 232 1.67 30.59 -1.93
N GLU A 233 0.80 31.39 -1.33
CA GLU A 233 0.80 31.64 0.11
C GLU A 233 0.03 30.56 0.87
N PRO A 234 0.53 30.15 2.07
CA PRO A 234 -0.20 29.26 2.95
C PRO A 234 -1.50 29.92 3.45
N LEU A 235 -2.61 29.18 3.32
CA LEU A 235 -3.92 29.62 3.80
C LEU A 235 -4.07 29.35 5.31
N PRO A 236 -4.71 30.27 6.06
CA PRO A 236 -5.00 30.03 7.48
C PRO A 236 -6.09 28.94 7.67
N PRO A 237 -6.06 28.18 8.81
CA PRO A 237 -4.96 28.18 9.78
C PRO A 237 -3.72 27.52 9.20
N ARG A 238 -2.52 28.02 9.57
CA ARG A 238 -1.23 27.45 9.14
C ARG A 238 -0.97 26.16 9.90
N LEU A 239 -1.60 25.07 9.45
CA LEU A 239 -1.47 23.73 9.98
C LEU A 239 -0.53 22.91 9.11
N VAL A 240 0.33 22.11 9.71
CA VAL A 240 1.08 21.03 9.07
C VAL A 240 0.44 19.70 9.49
N SER A 241 -0.25 19.03 8.59
CA SER A 241 -0.86 17.72 8.80
C SER A 241 0.21 16.63 8.66
N SER A 242 0.30 15.74 9.65
CA SER A 242 1.25 14.64 9.63
C SER A 242 0.91 13.61 8.54
N ALA A 243 -0.37 13.27 8.41
CA ALA A 243 -0.84 12.32 7.40
C ALA A 243 -0.60 12.82 5.98
N ASP A 244 -0.92 14.12 5.71
CA ASP A 244 -0.69 14.73 4.39
C ASP A 244 0.81 14.80 4.05
N SER A 245 1.64 15.15 5.04
CA SER A 245 3.10 15.16 4.90
C SER A 245 3.64 13.75 4.57
N GLY A 246 3.14 12.73 5.26
CA GLY A 246 3.52 11.34 5.00
C GLY A 246 3.13 10.87 3.60
N LEU A 247 1.92 11.19 3.15
CA LEU A 247 1.46 10.86 1.81
C LEU A 247 2.28 11.58 0.73
N LEU A 248 2.57 12.88 0.91
CA LEU A 248 3.43 13.63 -0.03
C LEU A 248 4.82 13.01 -0.14
N ALA A 249 5.46 12.65 0.99
CA ALA A 249 6.77 12.02 0.99
C ALA A 249 6.79 10.67 0.26
N VAL A 250 5.74 9.84 0.45
CA VAL A 250 5.56 8.58 -0.31
C VAL A 250 5.39 8.88 -1.80
N CYS A 251 4.54 9.85 -2.16
CA CYS A 251 4.31 10.22 -3.55
C CYS A 251 5.58 10.77 -4.24
N LEU A 252 6.36 11.63 -3.57
CA LEU A 252 7.64 12.12 -4.08
C LEU A 252 8.64 10.99 -4.29
N THR A 253 8.71 10.04 -3.35
CA THR A 253 9.57 8.86 -3.46
C THR A 253 9.17 7.98 -4.64
N VAL A 254 7.85 7.73 -4.82
CA VAL A 254 7.31 7.00 -5.99
C VAL A 254 7.61 7.76 -7.28
N CYS A 255 7.44 9.08 -7.26
CA CYS A 255 7.74 9.95 -8.39
C CYS A 255 9.21 9.83 -8.82
N ALA A 256 10.14 9.90 -7.87
CA ALA A 256 11.57 9.71 -8.13
C ALA A 256 11.87 8.34 -8.76
N GLN A 257 11.26 7.26 -8.24
CA GLN A 257 11.45 5.92 -8.81
C GLN A 257 10.83 5.79 -10.21
N GLY A 258 9.63 6.34 -10.42
CA GLY A 258 8.97 6.34 -11.73
C GLY A 258 9.80 7.08 -12.78
N LEU A 259 10.35 8.25 -12.43
CA LEU A 259 11.25 9.01 -13.30
C LEU A 259 12.52 8.21 -13.64
N ARG A 260 13.12 7.48 -12.67
CA ARG A 260 14.27 6.59 -12.95
C ARG A 260 13.93 5.48 -13.93
N VAL A 261 12.73 4.91 -13.85
CA VAL A 261 12.26 3.90 -14.81
C VAL A 261 12.10 4.51 -16.20
N LEU A 262 11.72 5.78 -16.30
CA LEU A 262 11.51 6.48 -17.57
C LEU A 262 12.81 7.06 -18.17
N LEU A 263 13.91 7.17 -17.41
CA LEU A 263 15.18 7.75 -17.90
C LEU A 263 15.64 7.26 -19.28
N PRO A 264 15.52 5.96 -19.64
CA PRO A 264 15.98 5.48 -20.95
C PRO A 264 15.22 6.08 -22.16
N VAL A 265 14.02 6.61 -21.94
CA VAL A 265 13.16 7.16 -22.99
C VAL A 265 12.98 8.68 -22.88
N LEU A 266 13.52 9.30 -21.83
CA LEU A 266 13.42 10.73 -21.58
C LEU A 266 14.62 11.49 -22.18
N PRO A 267 14.40 12.74 -22.65
CA PRO A 267 15.47 13.68 -22.97
C PRO A 267 16.41 13.92 -21.79
N GLU A 268 17.66 14.28 -22.07
CA GLU A 268 18.69 14.52 -21.05
C GLU A 268 18.32 15.65 -20.07
N SER A 269 17.55 16.64 -20.52
CA SER A 269 17.06 17.75 -19.70
C SER A 269 16.18 17.33 -18.51
N PHE A 270 15.70 16.08 -18.47
CA PHE A 270 14.87 15.59 -17.38
C PHE A 270 15.62 14.65 -16.40
N ARG A 271 16.95 14.49 -16.55
CA ARG A 271 17.73 13.54 -15.73
C ARG A 271 17.79 13.89 -14.25
N ASP A 272 17.74 15.16 -13.92
CA ASP A 272 17.81 15.67 -12.55
C ASP A 272 16.48 15.54 -11.77
N LEU A 273 15.35 15.40 -12.46
CA LEU A 273 14.03 15.41 -11.83
C LEU A 273 13.88 14.34 -10.73
N SER A 274 14.45 13.16 -10.92
CA SER A 274 14.41 12.11 -9.91
C SER A 274 15.17 12.48 -8.64
N PHE A 275 16.28 13.19 -8.76
CA PHE A 275 17.07 13.68 -7.62
C PHE A 275 16.37 14.82 -6.91
N ARG A 276 15.70 15.71 -7.64
CA ARG A 276 14.91 16.82 -7.07
C ARG A 276 13.74 16.28 -6.25
N ALA A 277 13.01 15.27 -6.77
CA ALA A 277 11.93 14.62 -6.04
C ALA A 277 12.44 13.93 -4.75
N ASP A 278 13.59 13.22 -4.82
CA ASP A 278 14.21 12.62 -3.64
C ASP A 278 14.69 13.66 -2.64
N ALA A 279 15.24 14.79 -3.10
CA ALA A 279 15.70 15.86 -2.22
C ALA A 279 14.55 16.51 -1.45
N LEU A 280 13.41 16.73 -2.12
CA LEU A 280 12.19 17.22 -1.47
C LEU A 280 11.68 16.24 -0.41
N ALA A 281 11.59 14.94 -0.75
CA ALA A 281 11.16 13.92 0.21
C ALA A 281 12.15 13.76 1.38
N GLY A 282 13.45 13.79 1.10
CA GLY A 282 14.52 13.68 2.10
C GLY A 282 14.66 14.91 3.01
N GLY A 283 14.22 16.08 2.55
CA GLY A 283 14.23 17.33 3.32
C GLY A 283 13.09 17.43 4.35
N MET A 284 12.13 16.51 4.35
CA MET A 284 10.99 16.52 5.30
C MET A 284 11.42 15.90 6.63
N ASN A 285 11.42 16.69 7.71
CA ASN A 285 11.84 16.28 9.05
C ASN A 285 10.66 15.74 9.86
N PHE A 286 10.39 14.43 9.76
CA PHE A 286 9.26 13.80 10.46
C PHE A 286 9.46 13.72 11.99
N SER A 287 10.67 13.93 12.51
CA SER A 287 10.90 13.88 13.96
C SER A 287 10.20 15.03 14.70
N VAL A 288 9.97 16.18 14.04
CA VAL A 288 9.25 17.33 14.64
C VAL A 288 7.74 17.13 14.73
N LEU A 289 7.21 16.13 13.99
CA LEU A 289 5.81 15.73 14.02
C LEU A 289 5.56 14.56 14.98
N PHE A 290 6.62 14.03 15.62
CA PHE A 290 6.58 12.84 16.46
C PHE A 290 6.67 13.20 17.94
N ASP A 291 5.77 12.62 18.74
CA ASP A 291 5.83 12.70 20.19
C ASP A 291 6.69 11.54 20.74
N PRO A 292 7.90 11.81 21.26
CA PRO A 292 8.77 10.77 21.76
C PRO A 292 8.26 10.08 23.04
N ASP A 293 7.42 10.76 23.84
CA ASP A 293 6.88 10.24 25.09
C ASP A 293 5.71 9.27 24.83
N ALA A 294 4.78 9.67 23.96
CA ALA A 294 3.68 8.81 23.52
C ALA A 294 4.14 7.76 22.49
N GLU A 295 5.27 7.98 21.81
CA GLU A 295 5.76 7.21 20.67
C GLU A 295 4.75 7.18 19.49
N LEU A 296 4.05 8.29 19.27
CA LEU A 296 3.02 8.46 18.26
C LEU A 296 3.24 9.78 17.49
N PHE A 297 2.71 9.85 16.27
CA PHE A 297 2.65 11.10 15.54
C PHE A 297 1.52 11.98 16.05
N TRP A 298 1.78 13.27 16.17
CA TRP A 298 0.72 14.27 16.24
C TRP A 298 -0.10 14.21 14.96
N SER A 299 -1.43 14.39 15.02
CA SER A 299 -2.27 14.46 13.82
C SER A 299 -1.96 15.69 12.98
N GLY A 300 -1.50 16.74 13.64
CA GLY A 300 -1.01 17.97 13.01
C GLY A 300 -0.34 18.89 14.01
N VAL A 301 0.43 19.83 13.50
CA VAL A 301 1.16 20.85 14.27
C VAL A 301 0.84 22.23 13.71
N HIS A 302 0.52 23.17 14.58
CA HIS A 302 0.43 24.60 14.26
C HIS A 302 1.76 25.28 14.62
N PRO A 303 2.64 25.59 13.66
CA PRO A 303 3.94 26.20 13.94
C PRO A 303 3.84 27.55 14.69
N ASP A 304 2.77 28.30 14.40
CA ASP A 304 2.52 29.60 15.02
C ASP A 304 1.90 29.48 16.44
N GLN A 305 1.46 28.26 16.85
CA GLN A 305 0.77 28.01 18.13
C GLN A 305 1.33 26.74 18.82
N PRO A 306 2.59 26.75 19.29
CA PRO A 306 3.29 25.56 19.79
C PRO A 306 2.65 24.95 21.06
N ASN A 307 1.85 25.71 21.81
CA ASN A 307 1.23 25.30 23.07
C ASN A 307 -0.22 24.78 22.89
N GLU A 308 -0.70 24.62 21.67
CA GLU A 308 -2.03 24.10 21.41
C GLU A 308 -2.14 22.62 21.79
N ASN A 309 -3.32 22.25 22.31
CA ASN A 309 -3.59 20.84 22.66
C ASN A 309 -3.64 19.98 21.39
N ARG A 310 -2.70 19.06 21.24
CA ARG A 310 -2.50 18.25 20.02
C ARG A 310 -3.11 16.87 20.21
N SER A 311 -3.75 16.36 19.17
CA SER A 311 -4.18 14.96 19.11
C SER A 311 -3.14 14.09 18.40
N HIS A 312 -3.18 12.76 18.66
CA HIS A 312 -2.28 11.80 18.03
C HIS A 312 -3.02 10.94 16.98
N ASP A 313 -2.26 10.51 15.98
CA ASP A 313 -2.66 9.43 15.09
C ASP A 313 -2.38 8.09 15.76
N THR A 314 -3.45 7.47 16.28
CA THR A 314 -3.33 6.34 17.21
C THR A 314 -3.65 4.98 16.61
N LEU A 315 -4.15 4.89 15.37
CA LEU A 315 -4.72 3.66 14.83
C LEU A 315 -3.91 3.07 13.67
N LEU A 316 -3.77 1.73 13.69
CA LEU A 316 -3.20 0.99 12.56
C LEU A 316 -4.14 0.98 11.34
N ALA A 317 -5.46 0.95 11.55
CA ALA A 317 -6.47 1.10 10.51
C ALA A 317 -6.72 2.59 10.24
N SER A 318 -5.76 3.26 9.62
CA SER A 318 -5.76 4.69 9.29
C SER A 318 -4.94 4.94 8.02
N GLU A 319 -5.21 6.03 7.35
CA GLU A 319 -4.39 6.55 6.24
C GLU A 319 -2.98 6.94 6.73
N ALA A 320 -2.86 7.44 7.96
CA ALA A 320 -1.59 7.79 8.61
C ALA A 320 -0.64 6.59 8.77
N ARG A 321 -1.09 5.35 8.54
CA ARG A 321 -0.23 4.17 8.46
C ARG A 321 0.88 4.31 7.39
N LEU A 322 0.64 5.03 6.29
CA LEU A 322 1.65 5.31 5.27
C LEU A 322 2.78 6.17 5.84
N LEU A 323 2.44 7.23 6.57
CA LEU A 323 3.39 8.06 7.30
C LEU A 323 4.25 7.22 8.24
N SER A 324 3.59 6.40 9.10
CA SER A 324 4.27 5.55 10.08
C SER A 324 5.28 4.62 9.43
N PHE A 325 4.88 3.95 8.34
CA PHE A 325 5.78 3.07 7.59
C PHE A 325 6.93 3.85 6.96
N TYR A 326 6.65 4.99 6.32
CA TYR A 326 7.66 5.83 5.67
C TYR A 326 8.70 6.35 6.65
N ALA A 327 8.27 6.93 7.77
CA ALA A 327 9.17 7.50 8.77
C ALA A 327 10.05 6.44 9.47
N ILE A 328 9.51 5.22 9.67
CA ILE A 328 10.31 4.08 10.18
C ILE A 328 11.33 3.63 9.13
N MET A 329 10.94 3.44 7.86
CA MET A 329 11.88 2.95 6.84
C MET A 329 12.98 3.96 6.51
N THR A 330 12.74 5.26 6.75
CA THR A 330 13.75 6.31 6.59
C THR A 330 14.59 6.53 7.85
N GLY A 331 14.27 5.84 8.96
CA GLY A 331 15.00 5.91 10.22
C GLY A 331 14.74 7.16 11.04
N GLN A 332 13.69 7.93 10.72
CA GLN A 332 13.36 9.18 11.42
C GLN A 332 12.59 8.95 12.72
N VAL A 333 11.90 7.80 12.84
CA VAL A 333 11.23 7.38 14.08
C VAL A 333 11.57 5.93 14.41
N PRO A 334 11.54 5.54 15.69
CA PRO A 334 11.91 4.19 16.10
C PRO A 334 10.86 3.15 15.66
N LEU A 335 11.33 1.92 15.38
CA LEU A 335 10.47 0.79 14.99
C LEU A 335 9.34 0.50 16.01
N ARG A 336 9.55 0.77 17.30
CA ARG A 336 8.57 0.57 18.36
C ARG A 336 7.30 1.40 18.15
N HIS A 337 7.35 2.54 17.45
CA HIS A 337 6.18 3.32 17.03
C HIS A 337 5.10 2.44 16.35
N TRP A 338 5.50 1.52 15.45
CA TRP A 338 4.54 0.64 14.77
C TRP A 338 3.68 -0.17 15.74
N TYR A 339 4.27 -0.61 16.84
CA TYR A 339 3.58 -1.42 17.85
C TYR A 339 2.75 -0.59 18.82
N ARG A 340 2.97 0.73 18.86
CA ARG A 340 2.11 1.68 19.62
C ARG A 340 0.80 1.97 18.91
N LEU A 341 0.75 1.86 17.58
CA LEU A 341 -0.50 2.02 16.84
C LEU A 341 -1.55 1.04 17.36
N GLY A 342 -2.71 1.55 17.74
CA GLY A 342 -3.82 0.77 18.27
C GLY A 342 -4.41 -0.20 17.23
N ARG A 343 -4.80 -1.38 17.72
CA ARG A 343 -5.44 -2.44 16.94
C ARG A 343 -6.77 -2.86 17.55
N PRO A 344 -7.70 -1.90 17.83
CA PRO A 344 -9.01 -2.24 18.36
C PRO A 344 -9.75 -3.12 17.34
N ARG A 345 -10.28 -4.24 17.81
CA ARG A 345 -10.92 -5.24 16.97
C ARG A 345 -12.42 -5.22 17.13
N VAL A 346 -13.12 -5.37 16.03
CA VAL A 346 -14.57 -5.50 16.01
C VAL A 346 -14.97 -6.78 15.28
N ARG A 347 -16.02 -7.42 15.79
CA ARG A 347 -16.66 -8.55 15.11
C ARG A 347 -17.70 -8.00 14.14
N THR A 348 -17.48 -8.22 12.87
CA THR A 348 -18.42 -7.90 11.80
C THR A 348 -19.24 -9.14 11.43
N ARG A 349 -20.29 -8.97 10.64
CA ARG A 349 -21.12 -10.09 10.15
C ARG A 349 -20.32 -11.16 9.40
N LEU A 350 -19.24 -10.76 8.75
CA LEU A 350 -18.48 -11.59 7.80
C LEU A 350 -17.00 -11.75 8.19
N GLY A 351 -16.68 -11.57 9.47
CA GLY A 351 -15.32 -11.75 9.98
C GLY A 351 -14.95 -10.78 11.08
N GLN A 352 -13.66 -10.66 11.33
CA GLN A 352 -13.10 -9.72 12.30
C GLN A 352 -12.37 -8.61 11.57
N SER A 353 -12.70 -7.34 11.87
CA SER A 353 -12.01 -6.16 11.37
C SER A 353 -11.28 -5.43 12.50
N LEU A 354 -10.48 -4.46 12.12
CA LEU A 354 -9.98 -3.41 13.01
C LEU A 354 -10.96 -2.23 12.94
N LEU A 355 -11.11 -1.52 14.05
CA LEU A 355 -11.81 -0.22 14.04
C LEU A 355 -10.89 0.85 13.47
N SER A 356 -11.46 1.75 12.68
CA SER A 356 -10.85 3.01 12.28
C SER A 356 -11.51 4.20 12.99
N CYS A 357 -11.07 5.42 12.75
CA CYS A 357 -11.61 6.59 13.44
C CYS A 357 -13.10 6.79 13.10
N ASN A 358 -13.42 6.85 11.81
CA ASN A 358 -14.75 7.16 11.30
C ASN A 358 -15.45 5.95 10.66
N GLY A 359 -14.77 4.82 10.46
CA GLY A 359 -15.30 3.67 9.72
C GLY A 359 -15.39 3.92 8.20
N SER A 360 -14.66 4.92 7.71
CA SER A 360 -14.58 5.29 6.31
C SER A 360 -13.80 4.27 5.51
N LEU A 361 -14.25 3.96 4.28
CA LEU A 361 -13.57 2.98 3.45
C LEU A 361 -12.17 3.45 3.03
N SER A 362 -11.95 4.76 2.86
CA SER A 362 -10.63 5.34 2.58
C SER A 362 -9.60 5.04 3.66
N GLU A 363 -9.95 5.13 4.94
CA GLU A 363 -9.05 4.85 6.06
C GLU A 363 -8.44 3.44 5.99
N TYR A 364 -9.20 2.49 5.44
CA TYR A 364 -8.71 1.11 5.21
C TYR A 364 -7.91 0.97 3.92
N LEU A 365 -8.38 1.58 2.82
CA LEU A 365 -7.95 1.23 1.47
C LEU A 365 -6.90 2.17 0.87
N SER A 366 -6.85 3.45 1.26
CA SER A 366 -5.88 4.41 0.69
C SER A 366 -4.42 3.93 0.75
N PRO A 367 -3.96 3.25 1.83
CA PRO A 367 -2.61 2.71 1.84
C PRO A 367 -2.34 1.62 0.80
N LEU A 368 -3.38 0.97 0.23
CA LEU A 368 -3.22 -0.04 -0.83
C LEU A 368 -2.80 0.58 -2.17
N LEU A 369 -2.88 1.89 -2.33
CA LEU A 369 -2.35 2.58 -3.50
C LEU A 369 -0.82 2.41 -3.61
N PHE A 370 -0.13 2.20 -2.47
CA PHE A 370 1.33 2.13 -2.36
C PHE A 370 1.85 0.85 -1.72
N HIS A 371 1.02 0.14 -0.93
CA HIS A 371 1.39 -1.11 -0.26
C HIS A 371 0.64 -2.31 -0.83
N PRO A 372 1.30 -3.47 -0.98
CA PRO A 372 0.63 -4.68 -1.41
C PRO A 372 -0.30 -5.21 -0.30
N SER A 373 -1.43 -5.78 -0.72
CA SER A 373 -2.27 -6.59 0.17
C SER A 373 -1.65 -7.98 0.32
N VAL A 374 -1.16 -8.32 1.52
CA VAL A 374 -0.52 -9.61 1.80
C VAL A 374 -1.53 -10.60 2.35
N PRO A 375 -1.83 -11.72 1.66
CA PRO A 375 -2.82 -12.69 2.12
C PRO A 375 -2.48 -13.30 3.49
N GLY A 376 -3.51 -13.53 4.31
CA GLY A 376 -3.36 -14.17 5.63
C GLY A 376 -2.76 -13.28 6.72
N THR A 377 -2.66 -11.97 6.48
CA THR A 377 -2.23 -10.98 7.49
C THR A 377 -3.40 -10.35 8.20
N LEU A 378 -3.14 -9.74 9.36
CA LEU A 378 -4.12 -8.99 10.14
C LEU A 378 -4.75 -7.87 9.30
N LEU A 379 -3.92 -7.05 8.64
CA LEU A 379 -4.37 -5.95 7.80
C LEU A 379 -5.29 -6.43 6.66
N THR A 380 -4.84 -7.40 5.86
CA THR A 380 -5.65 -7.89 4.73
C THR A 380 -6.95 -8.55 5.19
N SER A 381 -6.95 -9.23 6.33
CA SER A 381 -8.17 -9.82 6.91
C SER A 381 -9.14 -8.74 7.36
N ALA A 382 -8.64 -7.70 8.03
CA ALA A 382 -9.43 -6.55 8.47
C ALA A 382 -10.02 -5.77 7.28
N LEU A 383 -9.20 -5.49 6.25
CA LEU A 383 -9.64 -4.82 5.01
C LEU A 383 -10.77 -5.58 4.31
N LYS A 384 -10.64 -6.90 4.17
CA LYS A 384 -11.68 -7.73 3.57
C LYS A 384 -12.97 -7.75 4.39
N ALA A 385 -12.86 -7.78 5.71
CA ALA A 385 -14.02 -7.73 6.60
C ALA A 385 -14.71 -6.36 6.52
N ALA A 386 -13.96 -5.26 6.56
CA ALA A 386 -14.49 -3.91 6.37
C ALA A 386 -15.20 -3.73 5.01
N LEU A 387 -14.57 -4.19 3.92
CA LEU A 387 -15.18 -4.12 2.59
C LEU A 387 -16.50 -4.91 2.53
N ARG A 388 -16.59 -6.05 3.18
CA ARG A 388 -17.84 -6.85 3.21
C ARG A 388 -18.95 -6.17 4.02
N GLU A 389 -18.62 -5.49 5.12
CA GLU A 389 -19.59 -4.64 5.83
C GLU A 389 -20.10 -3.51 4.95
N GLN A 390 -19.21 -2.84 4.23
CA GLN A 390 -19.54 -1.81 3.24
C GLN A 390 -20.45 -2.39 2.14
N GLN A 391 -20.13 -3.57 1.62
CA GLN A 391 -20.95 -4.27 0.61
C GLN A 391 -22.32 -4.73 1.14
N ALA A 392 -22.51 -4.87 2.44
CA ALA A 392 -23.78 -5.17 3.06
C ALA A 392 -24.65 -3.90 3.25
N TYR A 393 -24.03 -2.74 3.47
CA TYR A 393 -24.72 -1.45 3.55
C TYR A 393 -24.81 -0.85 2.14
N ARG A 394 -25.99 -0.92 1.53
CA ARG A 394 -26.19 -0.55 0.11
C ARG A 394 -27.39 0.36 -0.10
N PRO A 395 -27.34 1.65 0.29
CA PRO A 395 -28.38 2.58 -0.10
C PRO A 395 -28.45 2.67 -1.63
N GLY A 396 -29.66 2.63 -2.20
CA GLY A 396 -29.84 2.60 -3.65
C GLY A 396 -29.22 1.43 -4.40
N GLY A 397 -28.82 0.36 -3.68
CA GLY A 397 -28.18 -0.84 -4.26
C GLY A 397 -26.68 -0.71 -4.55
N VAL A 398 -26.03 0.43 -4.20
CA VAL A 398 -24.61 0.72 -4.35
C VAL A 398 -23.92 0.84 -3.00
N TYR A 399 -22.59 0.65 -2.94
CA TYR A 399 -21.79 0.76 -1.72
C TYR A 399 -20.56 1.66 -1.94
N GLY A 400 -19.93 2.09 -0.86
CA GLY A 400 -18.73 2.92 -0.89
C GLY A 400 -18.84 4.13 0.03
N VAL A 401 -19.35 3.91 1.28
CA VAL A 401 -19.39 4.99 2.28
C VAL A 401 -17.96 5.38 2.63
N SER A 402 -17.61 6.61 2.33
CA SER A 402 -16.27 7.14 2.55
C SER A 402 -16.30 8.67 2.63
N GLU A 403 -15.19 9.27 3.08
CA GLU A 403 -15.00 10.71 3.08
C GLU A 403 -15.32 11.28 1.69
N SER A 404 -16.19 12.30 1.66
CA SER A 404 -16.59 12.94 0.40
C SER A 404 -17.39 14.22 0.63
N GLY A 405 -17.62 14.97 -0.44
CA GLY A 405 -18.67 15.99 -0.48
C GLY A 405 -20.05 15.38 -0.33
N TYR A 406 -21.00 16.14 0.18
CA TYR A 406 -22.40 15.78 0.27
C TYR A 406 -23.29 16.95 -0.16
N HIS A 407 -24.57 16.69 -0.39
CA HIS A 407 -25.49 17.68 -0.98
C HIS A 407 -25.98 18.71 0.06
N ALA A 408 -25.02 19.42 0.65
CA ALA A 408 -25.20 20.62 1.46
C ALA A 408 -24.13 21.63 1.08
N PHE A 409 -24.39 22.90 1.27
CA PHE A 409 -23.56 23.99 0.77
C PHE A 409 -23.12 24.92 1.88
N ASP A 410 -21.92 25.47 1.74
CA ASP A 410 -21.47 26.63 2.50
C ASP A 410 -22.14 27.91 1.98
N PRO A 411 -21.93 29.08 2.65
CA PRO A 411 -22.50 30.36 2.20
C PRO A 411 -22.11 30.79 0.78
N GLU A 412 -20.95 30.31 0.31
CA GLU A 412 -20.43 30.57 -1.03
C GLU A 412 -20.94 29.57 -2.08
N LEU A 413 -21.83 28.64 -1.70
CA LEU A 413 -22.40 27.59 -2.53
C LEU A 413 -21.40 26.51 -2.97
N TYR A 414 -20.32 26.27 -2.22
CA TYR A 414 -19.49 25.07 -2.37
C TYR A 414 -20.10 23.90 -1.58
N TYR A 415 -19.97 22.69 -2.11
CA TYR A 415 -20.37 21.49 -1.37
C TYR A 415 -19.56 21.34 -0.08
N LEU A 416 -20.26 21.02 1.01
CA LEU A 416 -19.61 20.63 2.25
C LEU A 416 -18.99 19.25 2.14
N HIS A 417 -17.93 19.01 2.89
CA HIS A 417 -17.16 17.76 2.94
C HIS A 417 -17.17 17.19 4.34
N GLU A 418 -17.30 15.86 4.44
CA GLU A 418 -17.25 15.16 5.73
C GLU A 418 -16.68 13.75 5.62
N ALA A 419 -16.12 13.25 6.72
CA ALA A 419 -15.56 11.90 6.82
C ALA A 419 -16.66 10.89 7.15
N PHE A 420 -17.48 10.51 6.17
CA PHE A 420 -18.52 9.49 6.33
C PHE A 420 -17.93 8.10 6.52
N GLY A 421 -18.58 7.28 7.35
CA GLY A 421 -18.19 5.91 7.59
C GLY A 421 -19.32 5.04 8.14
N LEU A 422 -19.03 3.76 8.35
CA LEU A 422 -19.98 2.83 8.95
C LEU A 422 -19.77 2.77 10.47
N PRO A 423 -20.82 3.01 11.30
CA PRO A 423 -20.71 2.94 12.75
C PRO A 423 -20.18 1.60 13.28
N SER A 424 -20.48 0.49 12.58
CA SER A 424 -19.96 -0.85 12.92
C SER A 424 -18.43 -0.98 12.79
N LEU A 425 -17.78 -0.03 12.13
CA LEU A 425 -16.33 0.00 11.86
C LEU A 425 -15.62 1.18 12.51
N ALA A 426 -16.37 2.10 13.14
CA ALA A 426 -15.90 3.37 13.67
C ALA A 426 -15.66 3.33 15.18
N LEU A 427 -14.65 4.06 15.66
CA LEU A 427 -14.53 4.43 17.07
C LEU A 427 -15.50 5.57 17.43
N ARG A 428 -15.76 6.49 16.50
CA ARG A 428 -16.79 7.52 16.63
C ARG A 428 -18.06 6.98 15.97
N SER A 429 -19.13 6.91 16.72
CA SER A 429 -20.39 6.27 16.28
C SER A 429 -21.39 7.29 15.74
N ASP A 430 -21.02 8.07 14.75
CA ASP A 430 -22.00 8.86 14.03
C ASP A 430 -22.83 7.98 13.08
N PRO A 431 -24.14 8.26 12.90
CA PRO A 431 -24.96 7.47 12.01
C PRO A 431 -24.43 7.55 10.58
N PRO A 432 -24.52 6.46 9.79
CA PRO A 432 -24.10 6.50 8.40
C PRO A 432 -24.97 7.51 7.63
N ALA A 433 -24.33 8.47 7.01
CA ALA A 433 -25.05 9.56 6.35
C ALA A 433 -25.73 9.15 5.03
N GLY A 434 -25.54 7.93 4.55
CA GLY A 434 -26.08 7.49 3.26
C GLY A 434 -25.36 8.09 2.05
N VAL A 435 -24.15 8.62 2.22
CA VAL A 435 -23.34 9.19 1.14
C VAL A 435 -22.39 8.13 0.59
N ILE A 436 -22.46 7.90 -0.72
CA ILE A 436 -21.66 6.88 -1.43
C ILE A 436 -20.68 7.58 -2.37
N ALA A 437 -19.40 7.37 -2.13
CA ALA A 437 -18.30 7.92 -2.93
C ALA A 437 -17.77 6.89 -3.93
N PRO A 438 -17.87 7.10 -5.26
CA PRO A 438 -17.45 6.15 -6.27
C PRO A 438 -15.98 5.76 -6.19
N TYR A 439 -15.08 6.69 -5.85
CA TYR A 439 -13.65 6.42 -5.75
C TYR A 439 -13.32 5.28 -4.79
N ALA A 440 -14.06 5.18 -3.67
CA ALA A 440 -13.87 4.12 -2.68
C ALA A 440 -14.14 2.72 -3.27
N SER A 441 -15.10 2.62 -4.20
CA SER A 441 -15.36 1.38 -4.94
C SER A 441 -14.24 1.03 -5.92
N VAL A 442 -13.62 2.04 -6.55
CA VAL A 442 -12.48 1.83 -7.47
C VAL A 442 -11.26 1.32 -6.71
N ILE A 443 -10.92 1.92 -5.56
CA ILE A 443 -9.79 1.47 -4.72
C ILE A 443 -10.03 0.03 -4.20
N ALA A 444 -11.28 -0.38 -4.02
CA ALA A 444 -11.64 -1.71 -3.55
C ALA A 444 -11.52 -2.82 -4.63
N LEU A 445 -11.42 -2.48 -5.92
CA LEU A 445 -11.36 -3.46 -7.02
C LEU A 445 -10.30 -4.54 -6.85
N PRO A 446 -9.06 -4.26 -6.39
CA PRO A 446 -8.05 -5.29 -6.19
C PRO A 446 -8.41 -6.34 -5.14
N LEU A 447 -9.33 -6.02 -4.20
CA LEU A 447 -9.77 -6.93 -3.14
C LEU A 447 -10.97 -7.79 -3.56
N ASP A 448 -11.87 -7.24 -4.38
CA ASP A 448 -13.07 -7.92 -4.90
C ASP A 448 -13.46 -7.33 -6.26
N LEU A 449 -12.74 -7.75 -7.29
CA LEU A 449 -12.92 -7.22 -8.65
C LEU A 449 -14.35 -7.39 -9.17
N ARG A 450 -14.94 -8.57 -8.96
CA ARG A 450 -16.27 -8.87 -9.54
C ARG A 450 -17.37 -7.99 -8.96
N ARG A 451 -17.45 -7.91 -7.63
CA ARG A 451 -18.50 -7.09 -6.97
C ARG A 451 -18.20 -5.60 -7.12
N GLY A 452 -16.93 -5.22 -7.07
CA GLY A 452 -16.52 -3.85 -7.30
C GLY A 452 -16.92 -3.37 -8.70
N PHE A 453 -16.61 -4.14 -9.73
CA PHE A 453 -16.96 -3.81 -11.10
C PHE A 453 -18.49 -3.71 -11.31
N GLN A 454 -19.27 -4.65 -10.75
CA GLN A 454 -20.73 -4.57 -10.77
C GLN A 454 -21.27 -3.30 -10.08
N ASN A 455 -20.60 -2.86 -9.01
CA ASN A 455 -20.96 -1.62 -8.32
C ASN A 455 -20.67 -0.39 -9.19
N LEU A 456 -19.54 -0.37 -9.91
CA LEU A 456 -19.21 0.71 -10.83
C LEU A 456 -20.23 0.84 -11.97
N LEU A 457 -20.64 -0.27 -12.58
CA LEU A 457 -21.67 -0.26 -13.62
C LEU A 457 -23.04 0.26 -13.10
N ARG A 458 -23.39 -0.04 -11.85
CA ARG A 458 -24.60 0.53 -11.23
C ARG A 458 -24.47 2.03 -11.01
N LEU A 459 -23.32 2.49 -10.51
CA LEU A 459 -23.03 3.92 -10.35
C LEU A 459 -23.11 4.65 -11.71
N GLU A 460 -22.58 4.05 -12.76
CA GLU A 460 -22.69 4.59 -14.14
C GLU A 460 -24.16 4.71 -14.58
N THR A 461 -24.97 3.64 -14.38
CA THR A 461 -26.41 3.67 -14.72
C THR A 461 -27.23 4.68 -13.90
N MET A 462 -26.72 5.07 -12.72
CA MET A 462 -27.30 6.13 -11.90
C MET A 462 -26.90 7.55 -12.36
N GLY A 463 -26.07 7.68 -13.41
CA GLY A 463 -25.59 8.96 -13.91
C GLY A 463 -24.44 9.55 -13.09
N MET A 464 -23.73 8.72 -12.33
CA MET A 464 -22.60 9.17 -11.53
C MET A 464 -21.31 9.39 -12.34
N GLU A 465 -21.23 8.93 -13.59
CA GLU A 465 -20.12 9.18 -14.49
C GLU A 465 -20.40 10.38 -15.41
N GLY A 466 -19.50 11.35 -15.41
CA GLY A 466 -19.50 12.52 -16.28
C GLY A 466 -18.30 12.52 -17.22
N PRO A 467 -18.09 13.63 -17.98
CA PRO A 467 -16.96 13.74 -18.91
C PRO A 467 -15.58 13.60 -18.26
N MET A 468 -15.45 14.00 -17.00
CA MET A 468 -14.21 13.94 -16.21
C MET A 468 -14.18 12.72 -15.26
N GLY A 469 -14.80 11.61 -15.61
CA GLY A 469 -14.94 10.45 -14.76
C GLY A 469 -16.06 10.57 -13.74
N PHE A 470 -15.97 9.84 -12.63
CA PHE A 470 -17.02 9.85 -11.60
C PHE A 470 -17.11 11.20 -10.86
N PHE A 471 -18.36 11.65 -10.67
CA PHE A 471 -18.68 12.71 -9.73
C PHE A 471 -18.35 12.31 -8.29
N GLU A 472 -18.33 13.29 -7.39
CA GLU A 472 -17.84 13.18 -6.02
C GLU A 472 -18.63 12.15 -5.19
N ALA A 473 -19.96 12.26 -5.14
CA ALA A 473 -20.79 11.34 -4.37
C ALA A 473 -22.24 11.25 -4.85
N ALA A 474 -22.89 10.13 -4.52
CA ALA A 474 -24.34 9.95 -4.52
C ALA A 474 -24.85 10.08 -3.08
N ASP A 475 -25.63 11.10 -2.79
CA ASP A 475 -26.16 11.41 -1.47
C ASP A 475 -27.60 10.91 -1.31
N PHE A 476 -27.79 9.91 -0.47
CA PHE A 476 -29.08 9.32 -0.08
C PHE A 476 -29.55 9.80 1.31
N SER A 477 -28.83 10.75 1.94
CA SER A 477 -29.11 11.19 3.32
C SER A 477 -30.43 11.95 3.43
N GLN A 478 -30.77 12.70 2.40
CA GLN A 478 -32.03 13.44 2.36
C GLN A 478 -33.17 12.53 1.90
N LYS A 479 -34.16 12.30 2.77
CA LYS A 479 -35.39 11.57 2.44
C LYS A 479 -36.19 12.37 1.42
N GLN A 480 -35.91 12.19 0.16
CA GLN A 480 -36.82 12.68 -0.88
C GLN A 480 -38.10 11.85 -0.86
N LYS A 481 -39.26 12.51 -1.05
CA LYS A 481 -40.61 11.90 -1.04
C LYS A 481 -40.80 10.71 -2.01
N ARG A 482 -39.78 10.34 -2.82
CA ARG A 482 -39.79 9.28 -3.82
C ARG A 482 -38.54 8.36 -3.82
N GLY A 483 -37.79 8.28 -2.72
CA GLY A 483 -36.64 7.36 -2.64
C GLY A 483 -35.46 7.71 -3.58
N GLY A 484 -35.35 8.98 -3.96
CA GLY A 484 -34.27 9.48 -4.81
C GLY A 484 -32.96 9.73 -4.05
N PHE A 485 -31.93 10.08 -4.79
CA PHE A 485 -30.63 10.54 -4.29
C PHE A 485 -30.25 11.82 -5.02
N GLN A 486 -29.29 12.56 -4.46
CA GLN A 486 -28.69 13.73 -5.11
C GLN A 486 -27.29 13.39 -5.58
N ILE A 487 -26.90 13.89 -6.76
CA ILE A 487 -25.51 13.77 -7.24
C ILE A 487 -24.74 15.01 -6.80
N VAL A 488 -23.65 14.81 -6.10
CA VAL A 488 -22.68 15.87 -5.78
C VAL A 488 -21.82 16.10 -7.01
N ARG A 489 -22.21 17.08 -7.84
CA ARG A 489 -21.62 17.37 -9.15
C ARG A 489 -20.34 18.19 -9.01
N SER A 490 -19.35 17.61 -8.35
CA SER A 490 -17.99 18.13 -8.28
C SER A 490 -16.99 16.97 -8.46
N HIS A 491 -15.73 17.33 -8.63
CA HIS A 491 -14.61 16.39 -8.67
C HIS A 491 -13.51 16.92 -7.77
N THR A 492 -12.94 16.07 -6.91
CA THR A 492 -11.81 16.44 -6.06
C THR A 492 -10.54 15.75 -6.55
N ILE A 493 -9.43 16.48 -6.52
CA ILE A 493 -8.11 15.97 -6.92
C ILE A 493 -7.74 14.70 -6.16
N ARG A 494 -8.01 14.67 -4.85
CA ARG A 494 -7.72 13.53 -3.99
C ARG A 494 -8.40 12.26 -4.52
N HIS A 495 -9.70 12.33 -4.83
CA HIS A 495 -10.46 11.18 -5.29
C HIS A 495 -10.14 10.80 -6.73
N GLN A 496 -9.99 11.77 -7.62
CA GLN A 496 -9.60 11.49 -9.01
C GLN A 496 -8.18 10.90 -9.09
N GLY A 497 -7.24 11.41 -8.27
CA GLY A 497 -5.90 10.82 -8.15
C GLY A 497 -5.93 9.39 -7.63
N MET A 498 -6.70 9.11 -6.59
CA MET A 498 -6.88 7.74 -6.05
C MET A 498 -7.49 6.80 -7.10
N ILE A 499 -8.47 7.27 -7.90
CA ILE A 499 -9.06 6.50 -9.00
C ILE A 499 -7.97 6.14 -10.02
N LEU A 500 -7.24 7.12 -10.54
CA LEU A 500 -6.27 6.89 -11.61
C LEU A 500 -5.11 5.99 -11.17
N VAL A 501 -4.58 6.20 -9.96
CA VAL A 501 -3.53 5.37 -9.36
C VAL A 501 -4.02 3.94 -9.14
N SER A 502 -5.25 3.75 -8.64
CA SER A 502 -5.84 2.42 -8.42
C SER A 502 -6.07 1.68 -9.74
N LEU A 503 -6.56 2.36 -10.77
CA LEU A 503 -6.73 1.79 -12.11
C LEU A 503 -5.39 1.39 -12.72
N CYS A 504 -4.36 2.21 -12.59
CA CYS A 504 -3.00 1.88 -13.02
C CYS A 504 -2.49 0.63 -12.29
N ASN A 505 -2.64 0.54 -10.98
CA ASN A 505 -2.24 -0.64 -10.22
C ASN A 505 -2.97 -1.90 -10.68
N LEU A 506 -4.27 -1.81 -10.95
CA LEU A 506 -5.08 -2.96 -11.38
C LEU A 506 -4.76 -3.41 -12.81
N LEU A 507 -4.57 -2.47 -13.73
CA LEU A 507 -4.40 -2.74 -15.17
C LEU A 507 -2.94 -2.99 -15.56
N CYS A 508 -1.97 -2.48 -14.77
CA CYS A 508 -0.54 -2.52 -15.06
C CYS A 508 0.27 -3.25 -13.97
N ASP A 509 -0.21 -4.41 -13.49
CA ASP A 509 0.53 -5.30 -12.58
C ASP A 509 1.06 -4.60 -11.31
N GLN A 510 0.23 -3.85 -10.60
CA GLN A 510 0.59 -3.13 -9.36
C GLN A 510 1.77 -2.16 -9.57
N TYR A 511 1.80 -1.44 -10.69
CA TYR A 511 2.95 -0.62 -11.09
C TYR A 511 3.37 0.39 -10.01
N ILE A 512 2.45 1.20 -9.50
CA ILE A 512 2.74 2.21 -8.47
C ILE A 512 3.13 1.55 -7.15
N VAL A 513 2.44 0.47 -6.76
CA VAL A 513 2.80 -0.33 -5.57
C VAL A 513 4.22 -0.86 -5.68
N ARG A 514 4.65 -1.35 -6.86
CA ARG A 514 6.01 -1.84 -7.07
C ARG A 514 7.06 -0.74 -6.98
N LEU A 515 6.79 0.44 -7.56
CA LEU A 515 7.72 1.57 -7.45
C LEU A 515 8.07 1.90 -5.99
N PHE A 516 7.13 1.75 -5.07
CA PHE A 516 7.37 1.96 -3.64
C PHE A 516 7.89 0.72 -2.92
N SER A 517 7.21 -0.42 -3.09
CA SER A 517 7.47 -1.64 -2.30
C SER A 517 8.78 -2.34 -2.68
N ASP A 518 9.28 -2.16 -3.91
CA ASP A 518 10.53 -2.75 -4.38
C ASP A 518 11.78 -1.95 -3.94
N LEU A 519 11.60 -0.80 -3.28
CA LEU A 519 12.70 -0.06 -2.68
C LEU A 519 13.42 -0.90 -1.62
N PRO A 520 14.76 -0.94 -1.58
CA PRO A 520 15.50 -1.71 -0.59
C PRO A 520 15.12 -1.39 0.86
N LYS A 521 14.90 -0.10 1.16
CA LYS A 521 14.43 0.34 2.48
C LYS A 521 13.01 -0.18 2.79
N ALA A 522 12.07 -0.11 1.84
CA ALA A 522 10.71 -0.61 2.03
C ALA A 522 10.70 -2.13 2.22
N GLN A 523 11.53 -2.85 1.46
CA GLN A 523 11.69 -4.30 1.60
C GLN A 523 12.25 -4.72 2.96
N ALA A 524 13.20 -3.97 3.51
CA ALA A 524 13.76 -4.23 4.84
C ALA A 524 12.68 -4.22 5.94
N TYR A 525 11.67 -3.36 5.81
CA TYR A 525 10.59 -3.22 6.79
C TYR A 525 9.27 -3.90 6.39
N ARG A 526 9.23 -4.64 5.28
CA ARG A 526 8.00 -5.29 4.80
C ARG A 526 7.33 -6.24 5.80
N LEU A 527 8.09 -6.76 6.77
CA LEU A 527 7.56 -7.62 7.83
C LEU A 527 6.51 -6.92 8.70
N LEU A 528 6.55 -5.60 8.82
CA LEU A 528 5.54 -4.80 9.51
C LEU A 528 4.14 -5.00 8.91
N LEU A 529 4.04 -5.19 7.60
CA LEU A 529 2.79 -5.43 6.87
C LEU A 529 2.32 -6.89 6.95
N GLN A 530 3.12 -7.79 7.54
CA GLN A 530 2.88 -9.23 7.59
C GLN A 530 2.38 -9.71 8.97
N GLU A 531 1.99 -8.80 9.84
CA GLU A 531 1.43 -9.13 11.16
C GLU A 531 0.29 -10.15 11.01
N LYS A 532 0.36 -11.24 11.78
CA LYS A 532 -0.66 -12.29 11.73
C LYS A 532 -1.85 -11.96 12.62
N PRO A 533 -3.09 -12.33 12.23
CA PRO A 533 -4.21 -12.29 13.15
C PRO A 533 -3.85 -13.14 14.39
N GLY A 534 -3.91 -12.55 15.59
CA GLY A 534 -3.63 -13.29 16.82
C GLY A 534 -4.55 -14.52 16.93
N ARG A 535 -4.00 -15.69 17.28
CA ARG A 535 -4.81 -16.86 17.64
C ARG A 535 -5.69 -16.47 18.83
N ARG A 536 -6.98 -16.77 18.80
CA ARG A 536 -7.80 -16.79 20.01
C ARG A 536 -7.10 -17.69 21.02
N ARG A 537 -6.62 -17.16 22.14
CA ARG A 537 -6.56 -17.96 23.35
C ARG A 537 -8.02 -18.26 23.67
N GLY A 538 -8.38 -19.54 23.70
CA GLY A 538 -9.74 -19.96 23.99
C GLY A 538 -10.29 -19.25 25.22
N ALA A 539 -11.52 -18.77 25.12
CA ALA A 539 -12.32 -18.43 26.26
C ALA A 539 -12.76 -19.72 26.91
#